data_068006c67025ca5919b7aa9e192da504
#
_entry.id   068006c67025ca5919b7aa9e192da504
#
_cell.length_a   1.000
_cell.length_b   1.000
_cell.length_c   1.000
_cell.angle_alpha   90.00
_cell.angle_beta   90.00
_cell.angle_gamma   90.00
#
_symmetry.space_group_name_H-M   'P 1'
#
loop_
_entity.id
_entity.type
_entity.pdbx_description
1 polymer ?
#
loop_
_entity_poly.entity_id
_entity_poly.type
_entity_poly.pdbx_seq_one_letter_code
_entity_poly.pdbx_strand_id
1 'polypeptide(L)'
;MVEFALVLPVLLMLVLGIIQFGILFNRSLTVADAVRAGARQGAVSRTLPGGPAAAAAATEARVRSAAAGSLSDAGDPTALVVTVTSTFAQGSDITVKATYPYTVNIFGVPVTSGRFSSETTERVE
;
A
#
# COMPACT_ATOMS: atom_id res chain seq x y z
N MET A 1 -30.67 -9.88 32.73
CA MET A 1 -29.35 -10.54 32.74
C MET A 1 -29.11 -11.37 31.47
N VAL A 2 -30.02 -12.27 31.08
CA VAL A 2 -29.91 -13.12 29.87
C VAL A 2 -29.89 -12.34 28.57
N GLU A 3 -30.63 -11.25 28.48
CA GLU A 3 -30.71 -10.36 27.32
C GLU A 3 -29.35 -9.71 27.02
N PHE A 4 -28.60 -9.29 28.04
CA PHE A 4 -27.26 -8.73 27.90
C PHE A 4 -26.24 -9.77 27.40
N ALA A 5 -26.33 -11.00 27.89
CA ALA A 5 -25.46 -12.09 27.48
C ALA A 5 -25.65 -12.46 26.00
N LEU A 6 -26.83 -12.21 25.43
CA LEU A 6 -27.12 -12.48 24.03
C LEU A 6 -26.72 -11.32 23.10
N VAL A 7 -26.83 -10.08 23.57
CA VAL A 7 -26.48 -8.88 22.79
C VAL A 7 -24.99 -8.62 22.78
N LEU A 8 -24.28 -8.93 23.88
CA LEU A 8 -22.86 -8.62 24.06
C LEU A 8 -21.95 -9.25 22.96
N PRO A 9 -22.11 -10.52 22.57
CA PRO A 9 -21.30 -11.10 21.50
C PRO A 9 -21.50 -10.41 20.15
N VAL A 10 -22.73 -10.01 19.83
CA VAL A 10 -23.07 -9.33 18.59
C VAL A 10 -22.45 -7.93 18.56
N LEU A 11 -22.55 -7.21 19.67
CA LEU A 11 -21.93 -5.89 19.82
C LEU A 11 -20.40 -5.97 19.69
N LEU A 12 -19.78 -6.97 20.32
CA LEU A 12 -18.34 -7.17 20.27
C LEU A 12 -17.87 -7.49 18.86
N MET A 13 -18.60 -8.32 18.12
CA MET A 13 -18.32 -8.63 16.73
C MET A 13 -18.41 -7.38 15.85
N LEU A 14 -19.39 -6.51 16.08
CA LEU A 14 -19.53 -5.25 15.36
C LEU A 14 -18.37 -4.29 15.64
N VAL A 15 -18.00 -4.14 16.91
CA VAL A 15 -16.86 -3.28 17.32
C VAL A 15 -15.54 -3.78 16.69
N LEU A 16 -15.28 -5.09 16.77
CA LEU A 16 -14.10 -5.67 16.14
C LEU A 16 -14.09 -5.50 14.62
N GLY A 17 -15.25 -5.61 13.97
CA GLY A 17 -15.40 -5.36 12.54
C GLY A 17 -15.01 -3.93 12.17
N ILE A 18 -15.48 -2.94 12.94
CA ILE A 18 -15.13 -1.53 12.73
C ILE A 18 -13.62 -1.29 12.89
N ILE A 19 -13.01 -1.86 13.93
CA ILE A 19 -11.57 -1.74 14.17
C ILE A 19 -10.77 -2.35 13.01
N GLN A 20 -11.13 -3.54 12.57
CA GLN A 20 -10.47 -4.22 11.45
C GLN A 20 -10.59 -3.40 10.15
N PHE A 21 -11.77 -2.85 9.88
CA PHE A 21 -11.98 -1.99 8.73
C PHE A 21 -11.14 -0.72 8.79
N GLY A 22 -11.04 -0.08 9.96
CA GLY A 22 -10.20 1.11 10.18
C GLY A 22 -8.72 0.84 9.89
N ILE A 23 -8.19 -0.28 10.37
CA ILE A 23 -6.81 -0.70 10.10
C ILE A 23 -6.61 -0.94 8.59
N LEU A 24 -7.52 -1.64 7.95
CA LEU A 24 -7.48 -1.95 6.53
C LEU A 24 -7.49 -0.68 5.67
N PHE A 25 -8.36 0.26 6.00
CA PHE A 25 -8.47 1.55 5.34
C PHE A 25 -7.19 2.38 5.48
N ASN A 26 -6.62 2.44 6.68
CA ASN A 26 -5.35 3.12 6.92
C ASN A 26 -4.21 2.54 6.06
N ARG A 27 -4.13 1.22 5.94
CA ARG A 27 -3.14 0.55 5.07
C ARG A 27 -3.32 0.91 3.60
N SER A 28 -4.56 0.98 3.12
CA SER A 28 -4.84 1.36 1.73
C SER A 28 -4.41 2.80 1.42
N LEU A 29 -4.62 3.72 2.35
CA LEU A 29 -4.14 5.10 2.24
C LEU A 29 -2.62 5.17 2.23
N THR A 30 -1.95 4.41 3.10
CA THR A 30 -0.48 4.36 3.14
C THR A 30 0.11 3.87 1.82
N VAL A 31 -0.47 2.83 1.20
CA VAL A 31 -0.02 2.36 -0.11
C VAL A 31 -0.22 3.45 -1.18
N ALA A 32 -1.35 4.16 -1.16
CA ALA A 32 -1.61 5.24 -2.10
C ALA A 32 -0.61 6.40 -1.95
N ASP A 33 -0.29 6.79 -0.71
CA ASP A 33 0.67 7.87 -0.44
C ASP A 33 2.11 7.45 -0.78
N ALA A 34 2.46 6.19 -0.53
CA ALA A 34 3.75 5.63 -0.91
C ALA A 34 3.96 5.65 -2.44
N VAL A 35 2.92 5.29 -3.21
CA VAL A 35 2.95 5.33 -4.67
C VAL A 35 3.15 6.76 -5.18
N ARG A 36 2.45 7.74 -4.60
CA ARG A 36 2.64 9.16 -4.94
C ARG A 36 4.06 9.63 -4.63
N ALA A 37 4.60 9.27 -3.46
CA ALA A 37 5.97 9.61 -3.09
C ALA A 37 7.00 8.98 -4.04
N GLY A 38 6.77 7.75 -4.47
CA GLY A 38 7.59 7.06 -5.47
C GLY A 38 7.50 7.72 -6.85
N ALA A 39 6.29 8.05 -7.33
CA ALA A 39 6.09 8.69 -8.61
C ALA A 39 6.82 10.04 -8.71
N ARG A 40 6.74 10.87 -7.65
CA ARG A 40 7.51 12.12 -7.57
C ARG A 40 9.02 11.89 -7.59
N GLN A 41 9.51 10.88 -6.87
CA GLN A 41 10.93 10.51 -6.91
C GLN A 41 11.34 10.07 -8.32
N GLY A 42 10.52 9.27 -8.97
CA GLY A 42 10.75 8.83 -10.35
C GLY A 42 10.79 9.98 -11.35
N ALA A 43 9.88 10.95 -11.21
CA ALA A 43 9.82 12.11 -12.10
C ALA A 43 11.12 12.94 -12.12
N VAL A 44 11.84 13.01 -11.00
CA VAL A 44 13.12 13.74 -10.86
C VAL A 44 14.36 12.85 -10.98
N SER A 45 14.19 11.54 -11.14
CA SER A 45 15.31 10.57 -11.10
C SER A 45 16.06 10.43 -12.43
N ARG A 46 15.68 11.15 -13.48
CA ARG A 46 16.27 11.08 -14.82
C ARG A 46 17.80 11.25 -14.83
N THR A 47 18.31 12.11 -13.96
CA THR A 47 19.73 12.49 -13.91
C THR A 47 20.57 11.56 -13.05
N LEU A 48 20.00 10.49 -12.47
CA LEU A 48 20.74 9.56 -11.65
C LEU A 48 21.80 8.80 -12.46
N PRO A 49 23.03 8.67 -11.94
CA PRO A 49 24.03 7.81 -12.54
C PRO A 49 23.54 6.36 -12.52
N GLY A 50 23.58 5.70 -13.71
CA GLY A 50 23.05 4.34 -13.90
C GLY A 50 21.82 4.27 -14.81
N GLY A 51 21.32 5.40 -15.29
CA GLY A 51 20.28 5.46 -16.31
C GLY A 51 18.88 5.01 -15.83
N PRO A 52 18.00 4.61 -16.78
CA PRO A 52 16.60 4.27 -16.48
C PRO A 52 16.42 3.16 -15.44
N ALA A 53 17.32 2.17 -15.44
CA ALA A 53 17.26 1.07 -14.47
C ALA A 53 17.52 1.54 -13.04
N ALA A 54 18.50 2.45 -12.84
CA ALA A 54 18.78 3.03 -11.53
C ALA A 54 17.64 3.94 -11.07
N ALA A 55 17.04 4.70 -11.98
CA ALA A 55 15.88 5.54 -11.70
C ALA A 55 14.66 4.70 -11.28
N ALA A 56 14.40 3.57 -11.95
CA ALA A 56 13.34 2.65 -11.58
C ALA A 56 13.58 2.03 -10.19
N ALA A 57 14.82 1.59 -9.92
CA ALA A 57 15.18 1.02 -8.60
C ALA A 57 15.05 2.05 -7.47
N ALA A 58 15.45 3.30 -7.69
CA ALA A 58 15.30 4.38 -6.71
C ALA A 58 13.81 4.69 -6.44
N THR A 59 12.98 4.68 -7.47
CA THR A 59 11.54 4.85 -7.39
C THR A 59 10.91 3.74 -6.54
N GLU A 60 11.23 2.49 -6.83
CA GLU A 60 10.75 1.33 -6.10
C GLU A 60 11.21 1.36 -4.63
N ALA A 61 12.47 1.67 -4.37
CA ALA A 61 13.01 1.80 -3.02
C ALA A 61 12.26 2.90 -2.23
N ARG A 62 11.91 4.01 -2.87
CA ARG A 62 11.14 5.08 -2.24
C ARG A 62 9.73 4.64 -1.87
N VAL A 63 9.04 3.91 -2.76
CA VAL A 63 7.71 3.35 -2.46
C VAL A 63 7.79 2.42 -1.25
N ARG A 64 8.74 1.48 -1.26
CA ARG A 64 8.93 0.51 -0.17
C ARG A 64 9.26 1.20 1.15
N SER A 65 10.16 2.18 1.16
CA SER A 65 10.51 2.92 2.37
C SER A 65 9.35 3.74 2.93
N ALA A 66 8.54 4.35 2.07
CA ALA A 66 7.39 5.13 2.49
C ALA A 66 6.26 4.25 3.06
N ALA A 67 6.13 3.02 2.58
CA ALA A 67 5.13 2.07 3.04
C ALA A 67 5.56 1.26 4.28
N ALA A 68 6.87 1.15 4.53
CA ALA A 68 7.44 0.22 5.51
C ALA A 68 6.86 0.37 6.92
N GLY A 69 6.69 1.60 7.41
CA GLY A 69 6.22 1.86 8.77
C GLY A 69 4.83 1.30 9.07
N SER A 70 3.90 1.42 8.12
CA SER A 70 2.52 0.94 8.31
C SER A 70 2.31 -0.52 7.91
N LEU A 71 3.18 -1.05 7.04
CA LEU A 71 3.05 -2.42 6.56
C LEU A 71 3.84 -3.42 7.41
N SER A 72 4.83 -2.97 8.18
CA SER A 72 5.59 -3.82 9.11
C SER A 72 4.68 -4.50 10.16
N ASP A 73 3.66 -3.78 10.63
CA ASP A 73 2.67 -4.32 11.59
C ASP A 73 1.67 -5.28 10.93
N ALA A 74 1.68 -5.37 9.60
CA ALA A 74 0.75 -6.20 8.84
C ALA A 74 1.24 -7.62 8.57
N GLY A 75 2.49 -7.91 8.90
CA GLY A 75 3.11 -9.24 8.80
C GLY A 75 4.24 -9.33 7.79
N ASP A 76 4.05 -8.99 6.53
CA ASP A 76 5.10 -9.14 5.51
C ASP A 76 5.22 -7.91 4.61
N PRO A 77 6.16 -6.99 4.89
CA PRO A 77 6.41 -5.84 4.03
C PRO A 77 6.96 -6.24 2.65
N THR A 78 7.48 -7.47 2.50
CA THR A 78 7.99 -7.96 1.20
C THR A 78 6.86 -8.34 0.24
N ALA A 79 5.64 -8.52 0.75
CA ALA A 79 4.45 -8.79 -0.06
C ALA A 79 4.01 -7.58 -0.90
N LEU A 80 4.59 -6.39 -0.68
CA LEU A 80 4.35 -5.22 -1.51
C LEU A 80 5.00 -5.39 -2.89
N VAL A 81 4.17 -5.58 -3.90
CA VAL A 81 4.61 -5.63 -5.30
C VAL A 81 4.55 -4.23 -5.88
N VAL A 82 5.69 -3.71 -6.31
CA VAL A 82 5.80 -2.39 -6.95
C VAL A 82 6.18 -2.60 -8.42
N THR A 83 5.46 -1.95 -9.31
CA THR A 83 5.74 -1.94 -10.75
C THR A 83 5.93 -0.50 -11.19
N VAL A 84 7.08 -0.22 -11.80
CA VAL A 84 7.40 1.09 -12.36
C VAL A 84 7.47 0.97 -13.88
N THR A 85 6.68 1.78 -14.57
CA THR A 85 6.65 1.82 -16.04
C THR A 85 6.99 3.23 -16.51
N SER A 86 8.15 3.39 -17.13
CA SER A 86 8.59 4.66 -17.74
C SER A 86 9.78 4.44 -18.65
N THR A 87 9.95 5.34 -19.62
CA THR A 87 11.20 5.45 -20.40
C THR A 87 12.22 6.37 -19.71
N PHE A 88 11.81 7.11 -18.67
CA PHE A 88 12.58 8.14 -17.97
C PHE A 88 13.16 9.22 -18.91
N ALA A 89 12.57 9.39 -20.07
CA ALA A 89 12.90 10.48 -20.99
C ALA A 89 12.17 11.76 -20.56
N GLN A 90 12.81 12.91 -20.80
CA GLN A 90 12.18 14.20 -20.49
C GLN A 90 10.82 14.34 -21.20
N GLY A 91 9.81 14.70 -20.43
CA GLY A 91 8.44 14.85 -20.94
C GLY A 91 7.68 13.54 -21.13
N SER A 92 8.30 12.38 -20.82
CA SER A 92 7.57 11.11 -20.76
C SER A 92 6.79 10.98 -19.46
N ASP A 93 5.83 10.07 -19.44
CA ASP A 93 5.08 9.75 -18.24
C ASP A 93 5.78 8.62 -17.47
N ILE A 94 5.74 8.70 -16.14
CA ILE A 94 6.09 7.61 -15.23
C ILE A 94 4.83 7.15 -14.54
N THR A 95 4.53 5.86 -14.65
CA THR A 95 3.43 5.21 -13.97
C THR A 95 3.99 4.28 -12.91
N VAL A 96 3.62 4.53 -11.67
CA VAL A 96 3.98 3.70 -10.52
C VAL A 96 2.74 3.03 -9.99
N LYS A 97 2.77 1.72 -9.92
CA LYS A 97 1.70 0.88 -9.39
C LYS A 97 2.21 0.05 -8.22
N ALA A 98 1.49 0.05 -7.13
CA ALA A 98 1.77 -0.83 -6.00
C ALA A 98 0.55 -1.68 -5.68
N THR A 99 0.80 -2.96 -5.39
CA THR A 99 -0.22 -3.92 -5.00
C THR A 99 0.20 -4.60 -3.71
N TYR A 100 -0.69 -4.62 -2.74
CA TYR A 100 -0.46 -5.24 -1.44
C TYR A 100 -1.61 -6.19 -1.08
N PRO A 101 -1.34 -7.45 -0.73
CA PRO A 101 -2.37 -8.39 -0.29
C PRO A 101 -2.82 -8.06 1.13
N TYR A 102 -4.08 -8.31 1.41
CA TYR A 102 -4.63 -8.20 2.77
C TYR A 102 -5.51 -9.39 3.10
N THR A 103 -5.57 -9.70 4.39
CA THR A 103 -6.48 -10.70 4.96
C THR A 103 -7.15 -10.11 6.17
N VAL A 104 -8.46 -10.21 6.25
CA VAL A 104 -9.25 -9.83 7.42
C VAL A 104 -9.49 -11.07 8.27
N ASN A 105 -9.00 -11.06 9.50
CA ASN A 105 -9.18 -12.13 10.45
C ASN A 105 -10.09 -11.65 11.59
N ILE A 106 -11.15 -12.40 11.88
CA ILE A 106 -12.02 -12.18 13.05
C ILE A 106 -11.88 -13.39 13.96
N PHE A 107 -11.43 -13.19 15.18
CA PHE A 107 -11.14 -14.28 16.15
C PHE A 107 -10.20 -15.37 15.61
N GLY A 108 -9.23 -15.01 14.76
CA GLY A 108 -8.29 -15.97 14.17
C GLY A 108 -8.83 -16.72 12.95
N VAL A 109 -10.09 -16.48 12.55
CA VAL A 109 -10.68 -17.05 11.35
C VAL A 109 -10.57 -16.04 10.20
N PRO A 110 -9.97 -16.40 9.05
CA PRO A 110 -9.93 -15.54 7.89
C PRO A 110 -11.33 -15.42 7.29
N VAL A 111 -11.89 -14.21 7.28
CA VAL A 111 -13.23 -13.93 6.77
C VAL A 111 -13.19 -13.52 5.30
N THR A 112 -12.19 -12.71 4.94
CA THR A 112 -12.01 -12.27 3.56
C THR A 112 -10.55 -11.92 3.30
N SER A 113 -10.14 -12.05 2.04
CA SER A 113 -8.82 -11.65 1.57
C SER A 113 -8.94 -10.95 0.22
N GLY A 114 -8.02 -10.06 -0.07
CA GLY A 114 -8.00 -9.32 -1.32
C GLY A 114 -6.66 -8.64 -1.55
N ARG A 115 -6.62 -7.69 -2.48
CA ARG A 115 -5.44 -6.88 -2.79
C ARG A 115 -5.82 -5.42 -2.90
N PHE A 116 -5.05 -4.55 -2.24
CA PHE A 116 -5.06 -3.13 -2.55
C PHE A 116 -4.20 -2.89 -3.78
N SER A 117 -4.70 -2.08 -4.69
CA SER A 117 -3.92 -1.60 -5.83
C SER A 117 -4.05 -0.09 -5.90
N SER A 118 -2.92 0.59 -5.96
CA SER A 118 -2.85 2.03 -6.18
C SER A 118 -1.91 2.31 -7.33
N GLU A 119 -2.29 3.26 -8.17
CA GLU A 119 -1.54 3.65 -9.35
C GLU A 119 -1.53 5.17 -9.45
N THR A 120 -0.38 5.74 -9.76
CA THR A 120 -0.21 7.18 -9.97
C THR A 120 0.72 7.40 -11.16
N THR A 121 0.35 8.35 -12.02
CA THR A 121 1.15 8.76 -13.17
C THR A 121 1.60 10.21 -12.97
N GLU A 122 2.89 10.44 -13.15
CA GLU A 122 3.55 11.75 -13.08
C GLU A 122 4.37 11.96 -14.36
N ARG A 123 4.68 13.21 -14.67
CA ARG A 123 5.50 13.55 -15.82
C ARG A 123 6.96 13.69 -15.44
N VAL A 124 7.86 13.12 -16.23
CA VAL A 124 9.32 13.23 -16.03
C VAL A 124 9.78 14.61 -16.46
N GLU A 125 10.42 15.35 -15.54
CA GLU A 125 10.95 16.69 -15.75
C GLU A 125 12.37 16.69 -16.36
#